data_03c09a1e2cbcefa3186969a7459eaf37
#
_entry.id   03c09a1e2cbcefa3186969a7459eaf37
#
_cell.length_a   1.000
_cell.length_b   1.000
_cell.length_c   1.000
_cell.angle_alpha   90.00
_cell.angle_beta   90.00
_cell.angle_gamma   90.00
#
_symmetry.space_group_name_H-M   'P 1'
#
loop_
_entity.id
_entity.type
_entity.pdbx_description
1 polymer ?
#
loop_
_entity_poly.entity_id
_entity_poly.type
_entity_poly.pdbx_seq_one_letter_code
_entity_poly.pdbx_strand_id
1 'polypeptide(L)'
;GAINGPDIFKDLDIELTELFCEPDGTFPNHHPDPTVEDNLTDLIDKMKTGRYDVGFAFDGDADRVGVVDETGDIIWADQLMAIFLPEIINNGEDILFDVKCSQALEDMINKYGGNPIMWKTGHSLIKQKMIELECKLGGEMSGHIFFADDYYGYDDALYVAARLVQYLSRTNKKLSEFKAEIPKYYSTPEM
;
A
#
# COMPACT_ATOMS: atom_id res chain seq x y z
N GLY A 1 -0.41 -8.68 -11.57
CA GLY A 1 -1.72 -8.52 -10.92
C GLY A 1 -2.84 -9.26 -11.63
N ALA A 2 -3.08 -8.99 -12.93
CA ALA A 2 -4.24 -9.50 -13.67
C ALA A 2 -4.34 -11.04 -13.72
N ILE A 3 -3.23 -11.76 -13.74
CA ILE A 3 -3.23 -13.24 -13.86
C ILE A 3 -3.63 -13.92 -12.55
N ASN A 4 -3.01 -13.54 -11.44
CA ASN A 4 -3.16 -14.24 -10.15
C ASN A 4 -4.11 -13.53 -9.19
N GLY A 5 -4.26 -12.21 -9.30
CA GLY A 5 -5.08 -11.41 -8.39
C GLY A 5 -6.52 -11.90 -8.28
N PRO A 6 -7.27 -12.04 -9.40
CA PRO A 6 -8.65 -12.49 -9.34
C PRO A 6 -8.84 -13.83 -8.61
N ASP A 7 -7.95 -14.79 -8.83
CA ASP A 7 -8.05 -16.11 -8.19
C ASP A 7 -7.75 -16.03 -6.68
N ILE A 8 -6.72 -15.28 -6.29
CA ILE A 8 -6.38 -15.06 -4.88
C ILE A 8 -7.55 -14.40 -4.13
N PHE A 9 -8.14 -13.34 -4.71
CA PHE A 9 -9.22 -12.61 -4.06
C PHE A 9 -10.56 -13.36 -4.06
N LYS A 10 -10.83 -14.25 -5.05
CA LYS A 10 -12.00 -15.12 -5.05
C LYS A 10 -12.01 -16.13 -3.91
N ASP A 11 -10.83 -16.52 -3.42
CA ASP A 11 -10.71 -17.43 -2.27
C ASP A 11 -10.96 -16.74 -0.91
N LEU A 12 -11.04 -15.40 -0.90
CA LEU A 12 -11.43 -14.62 0.27
C LEU A 12 -12.96 -14.46 0.29
N ASP A 13 -13.56 -14.38 1.48
CA ASP A 13 -15.01 -14.15 1.64
C ASP A 13 -15.36 -12.66 1.43
N ILE A 14 -15.23 -12.20 0.18
CA ILE A 14 -15.45 -10.81 -0.25
C ILE A 14 -16.24 -10.75 -1.55
N GLU A 15 -16.88 -9.61 -1.81
CA GLU A 15 -17.48 -9.30 -3.10
C GLU A 15 -16.43 -8.61 -4.00
N LEU A 16 -15.93 -9.33 -5.01
CA LEU A 16 -14.88 -8.85 -5.91
C LEU A 16 -15.48 -8.25 -7.19
N THR A 17 -14.98 -7.08 -7.57
CA THR A 17 -15.19 -6.49 -8.90
C THR A 17 -13.86 -6.31 -9.61
N GLU A 18 -13.70 -6.93 -10.75
CA GLU A 18 -12.49 -6.89 -11.56
C GLU A 18 -12.52 -5.69 -12.54
N LEU A 19 -11.39 -4.97 -12.65
CA LEU A 19 -11.13 -3.95 -13.67
C LEU A 19 -9.88 -4.33 -14.45
N PHE A 20 -9.98 -4.41 -15.78
CA PHE A 20 -8.85 -4.65 -16.71
C PHE A 20 -8.02 -5.91 -16.38
N CYS A 21 -8.67 -6.98 -15.91
CA CYS A 21 -8.00 -8.22 -15.53
C CYS A 21 -7.71 -9.15 -16.72
N GLU A 22 -8.04 -8.79 -17.96
CA GLU A 22 -7.60 -9.48 -19.18
C GLU A 22 -6.15 -9.07 -19.49
N PRO A 23 -5.16 -9.98 -19.45
CA PRO A 23 -3.76 -9.65 -19.72
C PRO A 23 -3.56 -9.17 -21.17
N ASP A 24 -3.16 -7.92 -21.36
CA ASP A 24 -2.81 -7.36 -22.66
C ASP A 24 -1.54 -6.52 -22.53
N GLY A 25 -0.43 -7.01 -23.09
CA GLY A 25 0.88 -6.36 -23.05
C GLY A 25 0.95 -5.00 -23.79
N THR A 26 -0.12 -4.60 -24.49
CA THR A 26 -0.22 -3.27 -25.12
C THR A 26 -0.77 -2.20 -24.17
N PHE A 27 -1.31 -2.61 -22.99
CA PHE A 27 -1.91 -1.74 -21.99
C PHE A 27 -2.92 -0.73 -22.57
N PRO A 28 -4.01 -1.20 -23.23
CA PRO A 28 -4.88 -0.34 -24.03
C PRO A 28 -5.69 0.67 -23.22
N ASN A 29 -5.84 0.47 -21.90
CA ASN A 29 -6.62 1.35 -21.03
C ASN A 29 -5.76 2.48 -20.44
N HIS A 30 -4.67 2.12 -19.77
CA HIS A 30 -3.69 3.05 -19.18
C HIS A 30 -2.37 2.32 -18.92
N HIS A 31 -1.31 3.07 -18.68
CA HIS A 31 -0.03 2.48 -18.26
C HIS A 31 -0.16 1.87 -16.85
N PRO A 32 0.39 0.67 -16.57
CA PRO A 32 0.26 0.00 -15.28
C PRO A 32 1.25 0.58 -14.25
N ASP A 33 1.05 1.82 -13.86
CA ASP A 33 1.82 2.52 -12.85
C ASP A 33 0.87 3.17 -11.82
N PRO A 34 0.70 2.57 -10.63
CA PRO A 34 -0.21 3.06 -9.61
C PRO A 34 0.28 4.32 -8.88
N THR A 35 1.48 4.81 -9.17
CA THR A 35 2.01 6.06 -8.61
C THR A 35 1.55 7.30 -9.36
N VAL A 36 0.93 7.12 -10.53
CA VAL A 36 0.41 8.19 -11.38
C VAL A 36 -1.11 8.28 -11.24
N GLU A 37 -1.62 9.38 -10.71
CA GLU A 37 -3.05 9.57 -10.42
C GLU A 37 -3.93 9.36 -11.65
N ASP A 38 -3.50 9.83 -12.83
CA ASP A 38 -4.23 9.66 -14.08
C ASP A 38 -4.51 8.19 -14.42
N ASN A 39 -3.62 7.28 -14.06
CA ASN A 39 -3.78 5.84 -14.25
C ASN A 39 -4.80 5.21 -13.29
N LEU A 40 -5.20 5.91 -12.25
CA LEU A 40 -6.18 5.46 -11.25
C LEU A 40 -7.60 5.98 -11.53
N THR A 41 -7.80 6.77 -12.59
CA THR A 41 -9.07 7.45 -12.86
C THR A 41 -10.27 6.50 -12.91
N ASP A 42 -10.17 5.38 -13.63
CA ASP A 42 -11.26 4.40 -13.75
C ASP A 42 -11.57 3.74 -12.41
N LEU A 43 -10.53 3.44 -11.60
CA LEU A 43 -10.68 2.90 -10.26
C LEU A 43 -11.36 3.92 -9.33
N ILE A 44 -10.90 5.17 -9.33
CA ILE A 44 -11.48 6.27 -8.55
C ILE A 44 -12.96 6.47 -8.90
N ASP A 45 -13.30 6.50 -10.18
CA ASP A 45 -14.68 6.65 -10.63
C ASP A 45 -15.55 5.47 -10.19
N LYS A 46 -14.98 4.25 -10.19
CA LYS A 46 -15.66 3.07 -9.69
C LYS A 46 -15.92 3.18 -8.18
N MET A 47 -14.93 3.58 -7.39
CA MET A 47 -15.05 3.79 -5.95
C MET A 47 -16.12 4.84 -5.61
N LYS A 48 -16.17 5.94 -6.33
CA LYS A 48 -17.16 7.02 -6.14
C LYS A 48 -18.62 6.57 -6.33
N THR A 49 -18.88 5.39 -6.86
CA THR A 49 -20.24 4.82 -6.87
C THR A 49 -20.75 4.47 -5.47
N GLY A 50 -19.87 4.43 -4.43
CA GLY A 50 -20.22 4.19 -3.04
C GLY A 50 -20.58 2.73 -2.71
N ARG A 51 -20.13 1.77 -3.52
CA ARG A 51 -20.45 0.34 -3.36
C ARG A 51 -19.29 -0.51 -2.88
N TYR A 52 -18.11 0.07 -2.72
CA TYR A 52 -16.87 -0.63 -2.44
C TYR A 52 -16.21 -0.08 -1.19
N ASP A 53 -15.56 -0.95 -0.41
CA ASP A 53 -14.85 -0.58 0.79
C ASP A 53 -13.40 -0.16 0.50
N VAL A 54 -12.79 -0.76 -0.54
CA VAL A 54 -11.42 -0.49 -0.98
C VAL A 54 -11.23 -0.84 -2.44
N GLY A 55 -10.39 -0.08 -3.13
CA GLY A 55 -9.95 -0.35 -4.50
C GLY A 55 -8.44 -0.53 -4.58
N PHE A 56 -7.99 -1.47 -5.41
CA PHE A 56 -6.57 -1.75 -5.62
C PHE A 56 -6.17 -1.58 -7.08
N ALA A 57 -5.01 -1.00 -7.30
CA ALA A 57 -4.33 -0.96 -8.58
C ALA A 57 -2.93 -1.58 -8.43
N PHE A 58 -2.52 -2.34 -9.43
CA PHE A 58 -1.23 -3.03 -9.45
C PHE A 58 -0.44 -2.60 -10.67
N ASP A 59 0.87 -2.62 -10.56
CA ASP A 59 1.72 -2.46 -11.74
C ASP A 59 1.86 -3.76 -12.55
N GLY A 60 2.75 -3.75 -13.54
CA GLY A 60 2.82 -4.83 -14.55
C GLY A 60 3.15 -6.21 -13.98
N ASP A 61 4.04 -6.28 -13.02
CA ASP A 61 4.48 -7.52 -12.36
C ASP A 61 3.93 -7.69 -10.94
N ALA A 62 3.11 -6.72 -10.47
CA ALA A 62 2.42 -6.72 -9.19
C ALA A 62 3.36 -6.70 -7.97
N ASP A 63 4.44 -5.96 -8.05
CA ASP A 63 5.31 -5.66 -6.91
C ASP A 63 5.01 -4.29 -6.28
N ARG A 64 4.17 -3.43 -6.95
CA ARG A 64 3.67 -2.15 -6.45
C ARG A 64 2.15 -2.13 -6.36
N VAL A 65 1.63 -1.55 -5.28
CA VAL A 65 0.21 -1.38 -5.02
C VAL A 65 -0.17 0.09 -4.91
N GLY A 66 -1.24 0.48 -5.61
CA GLY A 66 -2.01 1.69 -5.37
C GLY A 66 -3.32 1.34 -4.67
N VAL A 67 -3.74 2.18 -3.75
CA VAL A 67 -4.96 1.96 -2.96
C VAL A 67 -5.87 3.19 -3.06
N VAL A 68 -7.17 2.95 -3.22
CA VAL A 68 -8.21 3.99 -3.24
C VAL A 68 -9.25 3.65 -2.19
N ASP A 69 -9.60 4.61 -1.34
CA ASP A 69 -10.60 4.44 -0.31
C ASP A 69 -12.04 4.49 -0.83
N GLU A 70 -13.01 4.23 0.03
CA GLU A 70 -14.44 4.19 -0.30
C GLU A 70 -15.01 5.54 -0.75
N THR A 71 -14.27 6.64 -0.60
CA THR A 71 -14.68 7.97 -1.06
C THR A 71 -14.09 8.31 -2.44
N GLY A 72 -13.16 7.49 -2.93
CA GLY A 72 -12.42 7.70 -4.15
C GLY A 72 -11.13 8.50 -3.97
N ASP A 73 -10.66 8.65 -2.73
CA ASP A 73 -9.37 9.29 -2.42
C ASP A 73 -8.24 8.26 -2.44
N ILE A 74 -7.11 8.65 -3.03
CA ILE A 74 -5.90 7.80 -3.07
C ILE A 74 -5.27 7.72 -1.68
N ILE A 75 -4.89 6.51 -1.27
CA ILE A 75 -4.03 6.24 -0.12
C ILE A 75 -2.63 5.99 -0.65
N TRP A 76 -1.74 6.93 -0.47
CA TRP A 76 -0.35 6.79 -0.90
C TRP A 76 0.41 5.75 -0.06
N ALA A 77 1.51 5.22 -0.59
CA ALA A 77 2.22 4.11 0.04
C ALA A 77 2.68 4.38 1.48
N ASP A 78 3.16 5.58 1.78
CA ASP A 78 3.54 5.99 3.12
C ASP A 78 2.34 6.07 4.08
N GLN A 79 1.16 6.48 3.59
CA GLN A 79 -0.09 6.47 4.34
C GLN A 79 -0.57 5.02 4.56
N LEU A 80 -0.44 4.16 3.57
CA LEU A 80 -0.77 2.74 3.68
C LEU A 80 0.12 2.05 4.72
N MET A 81 1.42 2.33 4.72
CA MET A 81 2.33 1.87 5.77
C MET A 81 1.88 2.35 7.15
N ALA A 82 1.51 3.64 7.27
CA ALA A 82 1.03 4.21 8.54
C ALA A 82 -0.25 3.51 9.06
N ILE A 83 -1.12 3.05 8.16
CA ILE A 83 -2.35 2.31 8.51
C ILE A 83 -2.02 0.95 9.12
N PHE A 84 -0.94 0.28 8.68
CA PHE A 84 -0.53 -1.02 9.21
C PHE A 84 0.25 -0.94 10.54
N LEU A 85 0.77 0.22 10.94
CA LEU A 85 1.62 0.35 12.14
C LEU A 85 1.00 -0.23 13.42
N PRO A 86 -0.31 -0.08 13.71
CA PRO A 86 -0.91 -0.66 14.91
C PRO A 86 -0.86 -2.20 14.99
N GLU A 87 -0.79 -2.89 13.84
CA GLU A 87 -0.64 -4.36 13.80
C GLU A 87 0.82 -4.79 13.93
N ILE A 88 1.76 -3.95 13.49
CA ILE A 88 3.18 -4.29 13.40
C ILE A 88 3.94 -3.89 14.66
N ILE A 89 3.68 -2.68 15.18
CA ILE A 89 4.44 -2.14 16.32
C ILE A 89 3.84 -2.65 17.61
N ASN A 90 4.59 -3.51 18.31
CA ASN A 90 4.22 -4.04 19.61
C ASN A 90 5.21 -3.64 20.69
N ASN A 91 6.50 -3.45 20.37
CA ASN A 91 7.54 -3.22 21.35
C ASN A 91 8.78 -2.53 20.77
N GLY A 92 8.59 -1.43 20.04
CA GLY A 92 9.70 -0.63 19.51
C GLY A 92 10.33 -1.21 18.24
N GLU A 93 9.51 -1.81 17.39
CA GLU A 93 9.96 -2.34 16.10
C GLU A 93 10.54 -1.25 15.19
N ASP A 94 11.60 -1.59 14.49
CA ASP A 94 12.18 -0.77 13.44
C ASP A 94 11.27 -0.83 12.18
N ILE A 95 10.90 0.35 11.67
CA ILE A 95 10.10 0.50 10.44
C ILE A 95 10.97 1.22 9.41
N LEU A 96 11.23 0.54 8.30
CA LEU A 96 12.11 1.04 7.26
C LEU A 96 11.32 1.71 6.13
N PHE A 97 11.74 2.91 5.71
CA PHE A 97 11.08 3.64 4.62
C PHE A 97 12.08 4.48 3.81
N ASP A 98 11.73 4.76 2.56
CA ASP A 98 12.62 5.53 1.70
C ASP A 98 12.51 7.04 1.94
N VAL A 99 13.50 7.76 1.44
CA VAL A 99 13.62 9.23 1.65
C VAL A 99 12.48 10.03 1.01
N LYS A 100 11.66 9.43 0.14
CA LYS A 100 10.52 10.07 -0.52
C LYS A 100 9.25 10.06 0.31
N CYS A 101 9.18 9.22 1.33
CA CYS A 101 8.05 9.14 2.25
C CYS A 101 7.88 10.45 3.03
N SER A 102 6.64 10.78 3.34
CA SER A 102 6.27 11.98 4.09
C SER A 102 6.75 11.92 5.55
N GLN A 103 7.03 13.09 6.13
CA GLN A 103 7.24 13.25 7.58
C GLN A 103 6.08 12.66 8.40
N ALA A 104 4.87 12.60 7.84
CA ALA A 104 3.72 11.99 8.50
C ALA A 104 3.94 10.54 8.88
N LEU A 105 4.65 9.76 8.05
CA LEU A 105 4.97 8.37 8.38
C LEU A 105 5.89 8.26 9.60
N GLU A 106 6.96 9.06 9.64
CA GLU A 106 7.86 9.11 10.80
C GLU A 106 7.12 9.48 12.09
N ASP A 107 6.25 10.50 12.03
CA ASP A 107 5.45 10.92 13.18
C ASP A 107 4.49 9.81 13.65
N MET A 108 3.88 9.08 12.72
CA MET A 108 3.00 7.95 13.04
C MET A 108 3.78 6.78 13.64
N ILE A 109 4.98 6.45 13.13
CA ILE A 109 5.85 5.42 13.72
C ILE A 109 6.20 5.79 15.17
N ASN A 110 6.63 7.02 15.40
CA ASN A 110 6.93 7.52 16.75
C ASN A 110 5.69 7.49 17.66
N LYS A 111 4.51 7.88 17.16
CA LYS A 111 3.24 7.85 17.89
C LYS A 111 2.89 6.44 18.37
N TYR A 112 3.16 5.41 17.58
CA TYR A 112 2.92 4.01 17.94
C TYR A 112 4.08 3.38 18.73
N GLY A 113 5.18 4.13 18.97
CA GLY A 113 6.32 3.65 19.77
C GLY A 113 7.29 2.77 19.00
N GLY A 114 7.30 2.85 17.68
CA GLY A 114 8.31 2.23 16.83
C GLY A 114 9.53 3.13 16.60
N ASN A 115 10.53 2.61 15.90
CA ASN A 115 11.74 3.33 15.51
C ASN A 115 11.72 3.61 14.01
N PRO A 116 11.62 4.88 13.57
CA PRO A 116 11.64 5.22 12.16
C PRO A 116 13.06 5.13 11.59
N ILE A 117 13.24 4.36 10.53
CA ILE A 117 14.54 4.20 9.83
C ILE A 117 14.38 4.67 8.39
N MET A 118 14.83 5.89 8.10
CA MET A 118 14.87 6.39 6.73
C MET A 118 16.08 5.81 5.99
N TRP A 119 15.86 5.34 4.75
CA TRP A 119 16.90 4.73 3.93
C TRP A 119 16.87 5.20 2.48
N LYS A 120 17.82 4.72 1.71
CA LYS A 120 17.94 5.01 0.27
C LYS A 120 16.79 4.36 -0.49
N THR A 121 16.22 5.06 -1.48
CA THR A 121 15.27 4.52 -2.43
C THR A 121 15.88 3.37 -3.25
N GLY A 122 15.11 2.33 -3.46
CA GLY A 122 15.44 1.16 -4.27
C GLY A 122 15.05 -0.13 -3.55
N HIS A 123 14.06 -0.85 -4.11
CA HIS A 123 13.44 -2.03 -3.51
C HIS A 123 14.49 -3.08 -3.04
N SER A 124 15.57 -3.30 -3.82
CA SER A 124 16.64 -4.21 -3.44
C SER A 124 17.44 -3.70 -2.23
N LEU A 125 17.64 -2.37 -2.10
CA LEU A 125 18.35 -1.76 -0.98
C LEU A 125 17.51 -1.80 0.29
N ILE A 126 16.19 -1.61 0.16
CA ILE A 126 15.24 -1.74 1.27
C ILE A 126 15.22 -3.19 1.77
N LYS A 127 15.04 -4.18 0.88
CA LYS A 127 15.05 -5.62 1.26
C LYS A 127 16.33 -6.01 1.98
N GLN A 128 17.48 -5.61 1.46
CA GLN A 128 18.76 -5.91 2.10
C GLN A 128 18.85 -5.29 3.51
N LYS A 129 18.41 -4.03 3.66
CA LYS A 129 18.46 -3.34 4.95
C LYS A 129 17.46 -3.89 5.96
N MET A 130 16.28 -4.32 5.51
CA MET A 130 15.29 -5.01 6.35
C MET A 130 15.85 -6.29 6.96
N ILE A 131 16.56 -7.09 6.15
CA ILE A 131 17.22 -8.33 6.65
C ILE A 131 18.30 -7.99 7.68
N GLU A 132 19.13 -6.96 7.40
CA GLU A 132 20.20 -6.51 8.30
C GLU A 132 19.67 -6.07 9.68
N LEU A 133 18.54 -5.38 9.70
CA LEU A 133 17.94 -4.82 10.92
C LEU A 133 16.81 -5.69 11.51
N GLU A 134 16.46 -6.80 10.86
CA GLU A 134 15.31 -7.64 11.22
C GLU A 134 13.98 -6.88 11.27
N CYS A 135 13.82 -5.86 10.37
CA CYS A 135 12.60 -5.06 10.29
C CYS A 135 11.41 -5.91 9.84
N LYS A 136 10.26 -5.72 10.49
CA LYS A 136 9.01 -6.43 10.16
C LYS A 136 8.20 -5.76 9.05
N LEU A 137 8.39 -4.45 8.84
CA LEU A 137 7.73 -3.66 7.81
C LEU A 137 8.74 -2.71 7.19
N GLY A 138 8.72 -2.65 5.87
CA GLY A 138 9.42 -1.63 5.09
C GLY A 138 8.62 -1.20 3.89
N GLY A 139 9.00 -0.08 3.27
CA GLY A 139 8.35 0.34 2.03
C GLY A 139 8.94 1.59 1.41
N GLU A 140 8.43 1.87 0.22
CA GLU A 140 8.82 3.01 -0.61
C GLU A 140 7.60 3.79 -1.07
N MET A 141 7.75 5.07 -1.29
CA MET A 141 6.69 5.93 -1.83
C MET A 141 6.16 5.45 -3.19
N SER A 142 6.96 4.67 -3.91
CA SER A 142 6.59 4.06 -5.19
C SER A 142 5.54 2.95 -5.13
N GLY A 143 5.17 2.50 -3.93
CA GLY A 143 4.17 1.44 -3.75
C GLY A 143 4.73 0.05 -3.44
N HIS A 144 6.06 -0.12 -3.41
CA HIS A 144 6.68 -1.33 -2.87
C HIS A 144 6.50 -1.36 -1.35
N ILE A 145 5.84 -2.37 -0.82
CA ILE A 145 5.67 -2.59 0.63
C ILE A 145 6.08 -4.02 0.96
N PHE A 146 6.85 -4.16 2.02
CA PHE A 146 7.50 -5.40 2.42
C PHE A 146 7.06 -5.78 3.82
N PHE A 147 6.47 -6.95 3.98
CA PHE A 147 6.15 -7.54 5.27
C PHE A 147 7.08 -8.69 5.59
N ALA A 148 7.68 -8.69 6.77
CA ALA A 148 8.55 -9.76 7.28
C ALA A 148 8.15 -10.23 8.68
N ASP A 149 6.95 -9.88 9.15
CA ASP A 149 6.35 -10.41 10.38
C ASP A 149 5.75 -11.81 10.15
N ASP A 150 4.80 -11.93 9.20
CA ASP A 150 4.13 -13.16 8.81
C ASP A 150 4.32 -13.49 7.32
N TYR A 151 5.31 -12.87 6.66
CA TYR A 151 5.63 -13.06 5.25
C TYR A 151 7.14 -13.05 5.01
N TYR A 152 7.58 -13.20 3.77
CA TYR A 152 8.97 -13.46 3.40
C TYR A 152 9.85 -12.22 3.28
N GLY A 153 9.33 -11.01 3.45
CA GLY A 153 10.11 -9.76 3.41
C GLY A 153 10.46 -9.28 2.00
N TYR A 154 9.67 -9.65 0.99
CA TYR A 154 9.79 -9.09 -0.35
C TYR A 154 8.52 -8.34 -0.78
N ASP A 155 8.62 -7.58 -1.85
CA ASP A 155 7.57 -6.78 -2.45
C ASP A 155 6.56 -7.69 -3.16
N ASP A 156 5.37 -7.82 -2.59
CA ASP A 156 4.25 -8.56 -3.14
C ASP A 156 2.97 -7.75 -2.93
N ALA A 157 2.56 -7.03 -3.98
CA ALA A 157 1.41 -6.15 -3.91
C ALA A 157 0.10 -6.88 -3.68
N LEU A 158 -0.02 -8.14 -4.15
CA LEU A 158 -1.22 -8.96 -3.91
C LEU A 158 -1.32 -9.36 -2.43
N TYR A 159 -0.19 -9.70 -1.81
CA TYR A 159 -0.15 -9.95 -0.37
C TYR A 159 -0.54 -8.70 0.44
N VAL A 160 0.02 -7.53 0.09
CA VAL A 160 -0.30 -6.25 0.74
C VAL A 160 -1.80 -5.97 0.66
N ALA A 161 -2.40 -6.15 -0.53
CA ALA A 161 -3.82 -5.94 -0.75
C ALA A 161 -4.68 -6.93 0.06
N ALA A 162 -4.34 -8.22 0.06
CA ALA A 162 -5.04 -9.24 0.85
C ALA A 162 -4.94 -8.96 2.36
N ARG A 163 -3.78 -8.51 2.84
CA ARG A 163 -3.57 -8.12 4.23
C ARG A 163 -4.39 -6.89 4.61
N LEU A 164 -4.53 -5.90 3.73
CA LEU A 164 -5.39 -4.75 3.99
C LEU A 164 -6.87 -5.16 4.08
N VAL A 165 -7.34 -6.04 3.19
CA VAL A 165 -8.70 -6.61 3.28
C VAL A 165 -8.90 -7.31 4.61
N GLN A 166 -7.96 -8.16 5.03
CA GLN A 166 -8.01 -8.84 6.33
C GLN A 166 -8.03 -7.85 7.49
N TYR A 167 -7.23 -6.79 7.45
CA TYR A 167 -7.22 -5.76 8.48
C TYR A 167 -8.57 -5.03 8.57
N LEU A 168 -9.09 -4.59 7.43
CA LEU A 168 -10.38 -3.91 7.36
C LEU A 168 -11.53 -4.80 7.85
N SER A 169 -11.52 -6.10 7.55
CA SER A 169 -12.56 -7.05 7.99
C SER A 169 -12.64 -7.24 9.52
N ARG A 170 -11.58 -6.91 10.24
CA ARG A 170 -11.51 -7.01 11.71
C ARG A 170 -11.88 -5.71 12.43
N THR A 171 -12.14 -4.66 11.67
CA THR A 171 -12.47 -3.33 12.21
C THR A 171 -13.80 -2.84 11.64
N ASN A 172 -14.51 -2.01 12.39
CA ASN A 172 -15.69 -1.29 11.90
C ASN A 172 -15.35 0.07 11.29
N LYS A 173 -14.05 0.36 11.11
CA LYS A 173 -13.53 1.64 10.67
C LYS A 173 -13.29 1.62 9.17
N LYS A 174 -13.71 2.67 8.47
CA LYS A 174 -13.47 2.85 7.04
C LYS A 174 -12.04 3.26 6.75
N LEU A 175 -11.58 3.02 5.52
CA LEU A 175 -10.21 3.35 5.13
C LEU A 175 -9.96 4.86 5.15
N SER A 176 -10.93 5.69 4.76
CA SER A 176 -10.86 7.16 4.86
C SER A 176 -10.70 7.66 6.31
N GLU A 177 -11.28 6.95 7.28
CA GLU A 177 -11.14 7.30 8.70
C GLU A 177 -9.73 7.03 9.22
N PHE A 178 -9.07 5.96 8.74
CA PHE A 178 -7.65 5.73 9.03
C PHE A 178 -6.78 6.83 8.43
N LYS A 179 -7.02 7.18 7.16
CA LYS A 179 -6.33 8.29 6.49
C LYS A 179 -6.45 9.61 7.24
N ALA A 180 -7.64 9.90 7.78
CA ALA A 180 -7.91 11.13 8.51
C ALA A 180 -7.10 11.28 9.81
N GLU A 181 -6.58 10.19 10.37
CA GLU A 181 -5.72 10.21 11.57
C GLU A 181 -4.25 10.51 11.27
N ILE A 182 -3.85 10.44 10.00
CA ILE A 182 -2.49 10.70 9.55
C ILE A 182 -2.30 12.21 9.41
N PRO A 183 -1.24 12.80 9.99
CA PRO A 183 -0.94 14.21 9.82
C PRO A 183 -0.77 14.61 8.36
N LYS A 184 -1.26 15.80 7.98
CA LYS A 184 -1.11 16.34 6.62
C LYS A 184 0.06 17.30 6.57
N TYR A 185 1.00 17.04 5.67
CA TYR A 185 2.12 17.90 5.36
C TYR A 185 2.04 18.39 3.92
N TYR A 186 2.60 19.57 3.65
CA TYR A 186 2.75 20.08 2.31
C TYR A 186 3.99 19.47 1.67
N SER A 187 3.86 18.98 0.45
CA SER A 187 4.99 18.53 -0.36
C SER A 187 5.35 19.57 -1.43
N THR A 188 6.62 19.65 -1.76
CA THR A 188 7.08 20.35 -2.96
C THR A 188 7.20 19.38 -4.11
N PRO A 189 6.99 19.82 -5.36
CA PRO A 189 7.30 18.96 -6.51
C PRO A 189 8.76 18.48 -6.47
N GLU A 190 9.01 17.28 -6.94
CA GLU A 190 10.37 16.81 -7.20
C GLU A 190 11.04 17.74 -8.22
N MET A 191 12.28 18.19 -7.95
CA MET A 191 13.05 19.07 -8.83
C MET A 191 14.09 18.26 -9.60
#